data_b1725aed2e454c5eb4e116dbc29093f2
#
_entry.id   b1725aed2e454c5eb4e116dbc29093f2
#
_cell.length_a   1.000
_cell.length_b   1.000
_cell.length_c   1.000
_cell.angle_alpha   90.00
_cell.angle_beta   90.00
_cell.angle_gamma   90.00
#
_symmetry.space_group_name_H-M   'P 1'
#
loop_
_entity.id
_entity.type
_entity.pdbx_description
1 polymer ?
#
loop_
_entity_poly.entity_id
_entity_poly.type
_entity_poly.pdbx_seq_one_letter_code
_entity_poly.pdbx_strand_id
1 'polypeptide(L)'
;YAPYVRIAVQQGWMNGYTDGTFRPDNVVTLEEACTAALKLLGYKMTDLNGVFPTAQLNKAQELGLRNQLNRSQSEAMNYEDCALLLYNTLTANTASGSAYGTSLGFTVSNGQVDTSTVMLKSLKGPFVAAEDTQLPFTPLSVYRNDKVSASAELNRYDVYYYSESLQTVWI
;
A
#
# COMPACT_ATOMS: atom_id res chain seq x y z
N TYR A 1 -3.53 -16.50 4.05
CA TYR A 1 -2.34 -16.00 3.30
C TYR A 1 -2.06 -16.80 2.02
N ALA A 2 -2.37 -18.11 1.96
CA ALA A 2 -1.96 -19.01 0.86
C ALA A 2 -2.27 -18.49 -0.58
N PRO A 3 -3.45 -17.88 -0.89
CA PRO A 3 -3.70 -17.34 -2.22
C PRO A 3 -2.74 -16.20 -2.61
N TYR A 4 -2.46 -15.29 -1.67
CA TYR A 4 -1.55 -14.14 -1.89
C TYR A 4 -0.11 -14.59 -2.07
N VAL A 5 0.36 -15.54 -1.24
CA VAL A 5 1.69 -16.14 -1.37
C VAL A 5 1.85 -16.79 -2.74
N ARG A 6 0.84 -17.54 -3.19
CA ARG A 6 0.86 -18.19 -4.50
C ARG A 6 1.03 -17.16 -5.63
N ILE A 7 0.28 -16.06 -5.59
CA ILE A 7 0.39 -14.99 -6.60
C ILE A 7 1.79 -14.37 -6.55
N ALA A 8 2.29 -14.01 -5.36
CA ALA A 8 3.61 -13.38 -5.21
C ALA A 8 4.75 -14.28 -5.73
N VAL A 9 4.67 -15.58 -5.50
CA VAL A 9 5.63 -16.55 -6.01
C VAL A 9 5.49 -16.75 -7.53
N GLN A 10 4.27 -16.87 -8.04
CA GLN A 10 4.01 -17.00 -9.49
C GLN A 10 4.48 -15.78 -10.28
N GLN A 11 4.34 -14.59 -9.71
CA GLN A 11 4.83 -13.34 -10.32
C GLN A 11 6.34 -13.12 -10.11
N GLY A 12 7.01 -14.00 -9.37
CA GLY A 12 8.44 -13.90 -9.09
C GLY A 12 8.83 -12.78 -8.13
N TRP A 13 7.86 -12.12 -7.47
CA TRP A 13 8.14 -11.05 -6.50
C TRP A 13 8.78 -11.59 -5.22
N MET A 14 8.36 -12.76 -4.80
CA MET A 14 8.89 -13.45 -3.63
C MET A 14 9.32 -14.87 -4.00
N ASN A 15 10.31 -15.38 -3.30
CA ASN A 15 10.75 -16.77 -3.43
C ASN A 15 10.55 -17.45 -2.06
N GLY A 16 10.26 -18.74 -2.08
CA GLY A 16 10.39 -19.58 -0.89
C GLY A 16 11.85 -19.90 -0.57
N TYR A 17 12.05 -20.67 0.45
CA TYR A 17 13.35 -21.21 0.85
C TYR A 17 13.79 -22.35 -0.08
N THR A 18 15.09 -22.66 -0.09
CA THR A 18 15.68 -23.72 -0.90
C THR A 18 15.17 -25.13 -0.58
N ASP A 19 14.57 -25.30 0.58
CA ASP A 19 13.91 -26.55 1.03
C ASP A 19 12.47 -26.67 0.53
N GLY A 20 11.99 -25.72 -0.30
CA GLY A 20 10.64 -25.68 -0.83
C GLY A 20 9.57 -25.12 0.11
N THR A 21 9.94 -24.66 1.29
CA THR A 21 9.01 -24.00 2.23
C THR A 21 8.90 -22.51 1.98
N PHE A 22 7.82 -21.86 2.46
CA PHE A 22 7.66 -20.40 2.41
C PHE A 22 7.81 -19.72 3.77
N ARG A 23 7.47 -20.39 4.86
CA ARG A 23 7.58 -19.94 6.26
C ARG A 23 6.92 -18.55 6.47
N PRO A 24 5.60 -18.44 6.30
CA PRO A 24 4.90 -17.14 6.33
C PRO A 24 4.95 -16.44 7.69
N ASP A 25 5.25 -17.17 8.76
CA ASP A 25 5.33 -16.62 10.13
C ASP A 25 6.72 -16.08 10.49
N ASN A 26 7.70 -16.24 9.59
CA ASN A 26 9.02 -15.66 9.82
C ASN A 26 8.95 -14.13 9.65
N VAL A 27 9.76 -13.42 10.43
CA VAL A 27 9.95 -11.98 10.26
C VAL A 27 10.59 -11.68 8.90
N VAL A 28 10.20 -10.57 8.29
CA VAL A 28 10.79 -10.07 7.04
C VAL A 28 11.82 -9.01 7.37
N THR A 29 13.02 -9.13 6.85
CA THR A 29 14.09 -8.14 7.03
C THR A 29 14.00 -7.02 5.98
N LEU A 30 14.69 -5.91 6.24
CA LEU A 30 14.74 -4.77 5.33
C LEU A 30 15.19 -5.18 3.90
N GLU A 31 16.26 -5.98 3.80
CA GLU A 31 16.81 -6.40 2.50
C GLU A 31 15.88 -7.36 1.75
N GLU A 32 15.14 -8.20 2.47
CA GLU A 32 14.14 -9.10 1.85
C GLU A 32 12.95 -8.29 1.31
N ALA A 33 12.43 -7.35 2.10
CA ALA A 33 11.34 -6.47 1.69
C ALA A 33 11.74 -5.57 0.52
N CYS A 34 12.93 -4.96 0.57
CA CYS A 34 13.46 -4.16 -0.55
C CYS A 34 13.65 -5.01 -1.81
N THR A 35 14.11 -6.26 -1.67
CA THR A 35 14.27 -7.17 -2.81
C THR A 35 12.93 -7.49 -3.46
N ALA A 36 11.89 -7.75 -2.67
CA ALA A 36 10.54 -7.99 -3.18
C ALA A 36 9.99 -6.74 -3.91
N ALA A 37 10.17 -5.54 -3.34
CA ALA A 37 9.77 -4.29 -3.98
C ALA A 37 10.51 -4.03 -5.30
N LEU A 38 11.81 -4.26 -5.36
CA LEU A 38 12.59 -4.14 -6.60
C LEU A 38 12.11 -5.09 -7.70
N LYS A 39 11.81 -6.34 -7.34
CA LYS A 39 11.24 -7.31 -8.28
C LYS A 39 9.85 -6.89 -8.77
N LEU A 40 9.01 -6.38 -7.88
CA LEU A 40 7.70 -5.82 -8.22
C LEU A 40 7.82 -4.67 -9.22
N LEU A 41 8.84 -3.81 -9.05
CA LEU A 41 9.15 -2.73 -9.98
C LEU A 41 9.79 -3.19 -11.30
N GLY A 42 10.03 -4.49 -11.47
CA GLY A 42 10.57 -5.09 -12.69
C GLY A 42 12.10 -5.08 -12.79
N TYR A 43 12.81 -4.73 -11.71
CA TYR A 43 14.29 -4.82 -11.71
C TYR A 43 14.74 -6.27 -11.58
N LYS A 44 15.67 -6.66 -12.43
CA LYS A 44 16.32 -7.98 -12.34
C LYS A 44 17.47 -7.92 -11.35
N MET A 45 17.53 -8.87 -10.45
CA MET A 45 18.56 -8.91 -9.41
C MET A 45 19.96 -9.13 -10.01
N THR A 46 20.04 -9.76 -11.18
CA THR A 46 21.29 -9.95 -11.95
C THR A 46 21.86 -8.67 -12.53
N ASP A 47 21.01 -7.63 -12.69
CA ASP A 47 21.42 -6.36 -13.34
C ASP A 47 21.88 -5.34 -12.28
N LEU A 48 21.82 -5.69 -11.01
CA LEU A 48 22.27 -4.83 -9.90
C LEU A 48 23.79 -4.95 -9.71
N ASN A 49 24.44 -3.82 -9.55
CA ASN A 49 25.89 -3.78 -9.29
C ASN A 49 26.20 -4.15 -7.84
N GLY A 50 26.94 -5.22 -7.64
CA GLY A 50 27.37 -5.69 -6.32
C GLY A 50 26.75 -7.01 -5.89
N VAL A 51 26.89 -7.34 -4.62
CA VAL A 51 26.41 -8.59 -4.02
C VAL A 51 25.25 -8.33 -3.06
N PHE A 52 24.42 -9.34 -2.88
CA PHE A 52 23.35 -9.31 -1.86
C PHE A 52 23.97 -9.20 -0.45
N PRO A 53 23.41 -8.40 0.46
CA PRO A 53 22.22 -7.54 0.25
C PRO A 53 22.54 -6.11 -0.18
N THR A 54 23.82 -5.74 -0.27
CA THR A 54 24.26 -4.35 -0.50
C THR A 54 23.73 -3.80 -1.82
N ALA A 55 23.77 -4.59 -2.90
CA ALA A 55 23.27 -4.17 -4.21
C ALA A 55 21.80 -3.79 -4.18
N GLN A 56 20.96 -4.60 -3.53
CA GLN A 56 19.53 -4.36 -3.37
C GLN A 56 19.25 -3.14 -2.51
N LEU A 57 19.94 -3.00 -1.38
CA LEU A 57 19.76 -1.86 -0.47
C LEU A 57 20.19 -0.53 -1.11
N ASN A 58 21.27 -0.53 -1.90
CA ASN A 58 21.71 0.65 -2.65
C ASN A 58 20.69 1.03 -3.73
N LYS A 59 20.21 0.06 -4.51
CA LYS A 59 19.19 0.32 -5.53
C LYS A 59 17.87 0.77 -4.92
N ALA A 60 17.46 0.20 -3.81
CA ALA A 60 16.28 0.63 -3.06
C ALA A 60 16.43 2.09 -2.55
N GLN A 61 17.63 2.46 -2.10
CA GLN A 61 17.92 3.84 -1.69
C GLN A 61 17.88 4.81 -2.89
N GLU A 62 18.49 4.44 -4.01
CA GLU A 62 18.49 5.24 -5.25
C GLU A 62 17.07 5.55 -5.73
N LEU A 63 16.18 4.56 -5.65
CA LEU A 63 14.78 4.68 -6.07
C LEU A 63 13.87 5.34 -5.03
N GLY A 64 14.39 5.71 -3.87
CA GLY A 64 13.61 6.29 -2.78
C GLY A 64 12.74 5.30 -1.99
N LEU A 65 12.86 3.99 -2.22
CA LEU A 65 12.10 2.98 -1.50
C LEU A 65 12.34 3.03 0.02
N ARG A 66 13.52 3.48 0.42
CA ARG A 66 13.94 3.59 1.81
C ARG A 66 13.69 4.96 2.44
N ASN A 67 13.01 5.89 1.74
CA ASN A 67 12.71 7.20 2.30
C ASN A 67 11.92 7.07 3.60
N GLN A 68 12.42 7.74 4.66
CA GLN A 68 11.87 7.72 6.02
C GLN A 68 11.90 6.35 6.72
N LEU A 69 12.46 5.30 6.12
CA LEU A 69 12.68 4.02 6.78
C LEU A 69 13.94 4.05 7.64
N ASN A 70 13.76 3.95 8.95
CA ASN A 70 14.84 3.93 9.94
C ASN A 70 15.19 2.48 10.33
N ARG A 71 15.55 1.66 9.32
CA ARG A 71 15.98 0.28 9.52
C ARG A 71 17.34 0.05 8.90
N SER A 72 18.15 -0.71 9.60
CA SER A 72 19.44 -1.19 9.13
C SER A 72 19.32 -2.56 8.48
N GLN A 73 20.38 -2.98 7.81
CA GLN A 73 20.48 -4.34 7.27
C GLN A 73 20.22 -5.38 8.37
N SER A 74 19.50 -6.45 8.03
CA SER A 74 19.11 -7.57 8.90
C SER A 74 18.11 -7.21 10.01
N GLU A 75 17.65 -5.97 10.08
CA GLU A 75 16.58 -5.62 11.01
C GLU A 75 15.22 -6.05 10.47
N ALA A 76 14.38 -6.58 11.37
CA ALA A 76 13.01 -6.94 11.07
C ALA A 76 12.15 -5.69 10.83
N MET A 77 11.30 -5.76 9.83
CA MET A 77 10.32 -4.72 9.53
C MET A 77 9.03 -4.94 10.33
N ASN A 78 8.47 -3.85 10.83
CA ASN A 78 7.14 -3.85 11.42
C ASN A 78 6.08 -3.41 10.40
N TYR A 79 4.81 -3.33 10.81
CA TYR A 79 3.70 -2.93 9.92
C TYR A 79 3.85 -1.51 9.37
N GLU A 80 4.34 -0.57 10.16
CA GLU A 80 4.57 0.82 9.75
C GLU A 80 5.67 0.90 8.69
N ASP A 81 6.78 0.20 8.90
CA ASP A 81 7.86 0.09 7.92
C ASP A 81 7.37 -0.50 6.59
N CYS A 82 6.56 -1.56 6.66
CA CYS A 82 5.98 -2.17 5.47
C CYS A 82 5.02 -1.23 4.73
N ALA A 83 4.15 -0.53 5.45
CA ALA A 83 3.24 0.45 4.86
C ALA A 83 4.00 1.59 4.17
N LEU A 84 5.06 2.10 4.81
CA LEU A 84 5.90 3.14 4.26
C LEU A 84 6.68 2.66 3.01
N LEU A 85 7.24 1.44 3.04
CA LEU A 85 7.89 0.85 1.88
C LEU A 85 6.91 0.69 0.71
N LEU A 86 5.69 0.23 0.95
CA LEU A 86 4.66 0.09 -0.08
C LEU A 86 4.26 1.45 -0.66
N TYR A 87 4.09 2.48 0.19
CA TYR A 87 3.83 3.84 -0.28
C TYR A 87 4.98 4.38 -1.14
N ASN A 88 6.22 4.23 -0.69
CA ASN A 88 7.40 4.63 -1.45
C ASN A 88 7.50 3.86 -2.79
N THR A 89 7.06 2.60 -2.82
CA THR A 89 7.01 1.81 -4.05
C THR A 89 6.04 2.39 -5.08
N LEU A 90 4.90 2.97 -4.66
CA LEU A 90 3.96 3.63 -5.59
C LEU A 90 4.60 4.82 -6.31
N THR A 91 5.48 5.55 -5.64
CA THR A 91 6.14 6.74 -6.21
C THR A 91 7.42 6.41 -6.96
N ALA A 92 8.00 5.24 -6.74
CA ALA A 92 9.25 4.80 -7.37
C ALA A 92 9.05 4.47 -8.85
N ASN A 93 10.09 4.75 -9.64
CA ASN A 93 10.10 4.37 -11.05
C ASN A 93 10.31 2.86 -11.20
N THR A 94 9.51 2.27 -12.07
CA THR A 94 9.72 0.90 -12.57
C THR A 94 10.98 0.83 -13.45
N ALA A 95 11.44 -0.37 -13.74
CA ALA A 95 12.53 -0.58 -14.69
C ALA A 95 12.23 -0.02 -16.10
N SER A 96 10.96 0.20 -16.45
CA SER A 96 10.53 0.83 -17.70
C SER A 96 10.51 2.37 -17.64
N GLY A 97 10.76 2.98 -16.47
CA GLY A 97 10.97 4.42 -16.31
C GLY A 97 9.74 5.22 -15.88
N SER A 98 8.57 4.59 -15.67
CA SER A 98 7.37 5.26 -15.15
C SER A 98 7.13 4.94 -13.68
N ALA A 99 6.53 5.86 -12.92
CA ALA A 99 6.16 5.60 -11.54
C ALA A 99 5.18 4.42 -11.45
N TYR A 100 5.43 3.48 -10.53
CA TYR A 100 4.62 2.27 -10.39
C TYR A 100 3.15 2.56 -10.12
N GLY A 101 2.84 3.55 -9.27
CA GLY A 101 1.48 3.96 -8.97
C GLY A 101 0.67 4.36 -10.21
N THR A 102 1.33 4.90 -11.24
CA THR A 102 0.66 5.26 -12.49
C THR A 102 0.09 4.02 -13.21
N SER A 103 0.80 2.89 -13.16
CA SER A 103 0.31 1.62 -13.73
C SER A 103 -0.92 1.07 -12.98
N LEU A 104 -1.10 1.48 -11.73
CA LEU A 104 -2.25 1.13 -10.90
C LEU A 104 -3.40 2.16 -11.00
N GLY A 105 -3.24 3.19 -11.85
CA GLY A 105 -4.25 4.21 -12.07
C GLY A 105 -4.22 5.37 -11.07
N PHE A 106 -3.14 5.49 -10.28
CA PHE A 106 -2.92 6.67 -9.44
C PHE A 106 -2.27 7.79 -10.25
N THR A 107 -2.57 9.03 -9.89
CA THR A 107 -1.80 10.18 -10.35
C THR A 107 -0.58 10.34 -9.44
N VAL A 108 0.61 10.25 -10.02
CA VAL A 108 1.87 10.46 -9.30
C VAL A 108 2.55 11.69 -9.88
N SER A 109 2.80 12.70 -9.06
CA SER A 109 3.50 13.92 -9.44
C SER A 109 4.44 14.38 -8.33
N ASN A 110 5.62 14.88 -8.72
CA ASN A 110 6.63 15.37 -7.78
C ASN A 110 7.00 14.34 -6.68
N GLY A 111 7.02 13.04 -7.02
CA GLY A 111 7.32 11.98 -6.07
C GLY A 111 6.22 11.72 -5.02
N GLN A 112 5.00 12.17 -5.27
CA GLN A 112 3.86 11.96 -4.38
C GLN A 112 2.67 11.39 -5.13
N VAL A 113 1.89 10.56 -4.46
CA VAL A 113 0.59 10.08 -4.96
C VAL A 113 -0.46 11.13 -4.67
N ASP A 114 -1.25 11.50 -5.68
CA ASP A 114 -2.44 12.33 -5.48
C ASP A 114 -3.54 11.49 -4.81
N THR A 115 -3.64 11.63 -3.49
CA THR A 115 -4.62 10.92 -2.68
C THR A 115 -6.05 11.39 -2.92
N SER A 116 -6.25 12.62 -3.40
CA SER A 116 -7.59 13.16 -3.70
C SER A 116 -8.26 12.38 -4.82
N THR A 117 -7.54 12.00 -5.86
CA THR A 117 -8.04 11.16 -6.94
C THR A 117 -8.47 9.78 -6.46
N VAL A 118 -7.73 9.18 -5.51
CA VAL A 118 -8.06 7.89 -4.91
C VAL A 118 -9.35 7.98 -4.11
N MET A 119 -9.46 9.02 -3.27
CA MET A 119 -10.65 9.27 -2.46
C MET A 119 -11.88 9.48 -3.34
N LEU A 120 -11.79 10.33 -4.36
CA LEU A 120 -12.90 10.61 -5.27
C LEU A 120 -13.38 9.37 -6.03
N LYS A 121 -12.46 8.50 -6.48
CA LYS A 121 -12.82 7.25 -7.17
C LYS A 121 -13.52 6.23 -6.25
N SER A 122 -13.22 6.24 -4.96
CA SER A 122 -13.79 5.33 -3.98
C SER A 122 -15.08 5.86 -3.34
N LEU A 123 -15.36 7.15 -3.52
CA LEU A 123 -16.48 7.83 -2.87
C LEU A 123 -17.79 7.50 -3.58
N LYS A 124 -18.77 7.05 -2.81
CA LYS A 124 -20.16 6.83 -3.25
C LYS A 124 -21.06 7.88 -2.61
N GLY A 125 -22.00 8.39 -3.38
CA GLY A 125 -22.93 9.46 -2.97
C GLY A 125 -22.94 10.63 -3.95
N PRO A 126 -23.59 11.75 -3.59
CA PRO A 126 -24.33 11.96 -2.33
C PRO A 126 -25.58 11.09 -2.22
N PHE A 127 -25.89 10.66 -1.01
CA PHE A 127 -27.14 10.01 -0.66
C PHE A 127 -27.90 10.88 0.37
N VAL A 128 -29.21 10.72 0.43
CA VAL A 128 -30.05 11.34 1.46
C VAL A 128 -30.60 10.23 2.35
N ALA A 129 -30.37 10.34 3.66
CA ALA A 129 -30.82 9.36 4.62
C ALA A 129 -32.35 9.42 4.85
N ALA A 130 -33.00 8.26 4.85
CA ALA A 130 -34.33 8.05 5.36
C ALA A 130 -34.26 7.65 6.84
N GLU A 131 -35.42 7.41 7.47
CA GLU A 131 -35.53 7.12 8.91
C GLU A 131 -34.84 5.80 9.31
N ASP A 132 -34.77 4.85 8.38
CA ASP A 132 -34.24 3.50 8.57
C ASP A 132 -32.96 3.23 7.74
N THR A 133 -32.32 4.27 7.22
CA THR A 133 -31.12 4.11 6.39
C THR A 133 -29.98 3.52 7.23
N GLN A 134 -29.42 2.43 6.71
CA GLN A 134 -28.24 1.79 7.27
C GLN A 134 -27.07 1.84 6.28
N LEU A 135 -25.87 1.98 6.81
CA LEU A 135 -24.65 1.87 6.01
C LEU A 135 -24.40 0.42 5.63
N PRO A 136 -23.86 0.14 4.42
CA PRO A 136 -23.59 -1.22 3.96
C PRO A 136 -22.40 -1.89 4.66
N PHE A 137 -21.73 -1.19 5.58
CA PHE A 137 -20.58 -1.66 6.34
C PHE A 137 -20.49 -0.95 7.69
N THR A 138 -19.69 -1.48 8.60
CA THR A 138 -19.35 -0.80 9.87
C THR A 138 -18.18 0.16 9.63
N PRO A 139 -18.35 1.48 9.74
CA PRO A 139 -17.28 2.42 9.47
C PRO A 139 -16.22 2.41 10.58
N LEU A 140 -14.96 2.53 10.19
CA LEU A 140 -13.83 2.78 11.10
C LEU A 140 -13.66 4.28 11.38
N SER A 141 -14.07 5.13 10.44
CA SER A 141 -13.99 6.58 10.57
C SER A 141 -15.31 7.24 10.18
N VAL A 142 -15.74 8.19 10.99
CA VAL A 142 -16.95 8.98 10.74
C VAL A 142 -16.60 10.46 10.83
N TYR A 143 -17.01 11.21 9.82
CA TYR A 143 -16.91 12.65 9.80
C TYR A 143 -18.31 13.24 9.69
N ARG A 144 -18.65 14.17 10.59
CA ARG A 144 -19.92 14.92 10.55
C ARG A 144 -19.60 16.42 10.54
N ASN A 145 -20.05 17.12 9.50
CA ASN A 145 -19.71 18.53 9.29
C ASN A 145 -18.19 18.79 9.43
N ASP A 146 -17.39 18.01 8.70
CA ASP A 146 -15.92 18.06 8.66
C ASP A 146 -15.18 17.76 9.98
N LYS A 147 -15.91 17.27 11.00
CA LYS A 147 -15.32 16.88 12.28
C LYS A 147 -15.43 15.38 12.53
N VAL A 148 -14.41 14.83 13.16
CA VAL A 148 -14.44 13.42 13.60
C VAL A 148 -15.63 13.22 14.55
N SER A 149 -16.44 12.20 14.29
CA SER A 149 -17.59 11.81 15.10
C SER A 149 -17.43 10.40 15.64
N ALA A 150 -17.87 10.17 16.86
CA ALA A 150 -17.92 8.83 17.45
C ALA A 150 -19.16 8.04 17.02
N SER A 151 -20.19 8.71 16.47
CA SER A 151 -21.45 8.09 16.03
C SER A 151 -21.53 8.07 14.51
N ALA A 152 -21.86 6.88 13.98
CA ALA A 152 -22.17 6.65 12.57
C ALA A 152 -23.68 6.70 12.30
N GLU A 153 -24.51 7.06 13.28
CA GLU A 153 -25.96 7.15 13.14
C GLU A 153 -26.33 8.21 12.11
N LEU A 154 -27.16 7.83 11.15
CA LEU A 154 -27.71 8.72 10.15
C LEU A 154 -29.10 9.20 10.58
N ASN A 155 -29.26 10.52 10.66
CA ASN A 155 -30.59 11.11 10.89
C ASN A 155 -31.31 11.26 9.55
N ARG A 156 -32.64 11.29 9.62
CA ARG A 156 -33.46 11.57 8.43
C ARG A 156 -33.04 12.91 7.78
N TYR A 157 -32.85 12.86 6.48
CA TYR A 157 -32.38 13.97 5.62
C TYR A 157 -30.88 14.32 5.75
N ASP A 158 -30.08 13.57 6.54
CA ASP A 158 -28.64 13.73 6.45
C ASP A 158 -28.18 13.46 5.01
N VAL A 159 -27.33 14.33 4.48
CA VAL A 159 -26.63 14.09 3.22
C VAL A 159 -25.31 13.42 3.53
N TYR A 160 -25.08 12.25 2.95
CA TYR A 160 -23.88 11.49 3.26
C TYR A 160 -23.20 10.92 2.02
N TYR A 161 -21.89 10.72 2.18
CA TYR A 161 -21.02 9.99 1.28
C TYR A 161 -20.34 8.88 2.04
N TYR A 162 -19.94 7.82 1.35
CA TYR A 162 -19.14 6.80 1.98
C TYR A 162 -18.13 6.16 1.02
N SER A 163 -17.08 5.57 1.59
CA SER A 163 -16.14 4.70 0.89
C SER A 163 -15.99 3.39 1.66
N GLU A 164 -16.40 2.28 1.03
CA GLU A 164 -16.25 0.94 1.60
C GLU A 164 -14.78 0.54 1.74
N SER A 165 -13.93 0.91 0.75
CA SER A 165 -12.51 0.60 0.78
C SER A 165 -11.75 1.33 1.89
N LEU A 166 -12.17 2.55 2.23
CA LEU A 166 -11.63 3.34 3.33
C LEU A 166 -12.38 3.11 4.63
N GLN A 167 -13.48 2.34 4.62
CA GLN A 167 -14.39 2.14 5.75
C GLN A 167 -14.75 3.48 6.44
N THR A 168 -15.03 4.49 5.63
CA THR A 168 -15.26 5.87 6.10
C THR A 168 -16.60 6.40 5.59
N VAL A 169 -17.30 7.15 6.44
CA VAL A 169 -18.52 7.91 6.08
C VAL A 169 -18.35 9.38 6.40
N TRP A 170 -18.85 10.23 5.51
CA TRP A 170 -18.94 11.69 5.65
C TRP A 170 -20.42 12.08 5.64
N ILE A 171 -20.83 12.82 6.67
CA ILE A 171 -22.23 13.25 6.91
C ILE A 171 -22.27 14.75 7.03
#